data_8d70c982c176be6e01f7c4d2a7c1ac22
#
_entry.id   8d70c982c176be6e01f7c4d2a7c1ac22
#
_cell.length_a   1.000
_cell.length_b   1.000
_cell.length_c   1.000
_cell.angle_alpha   90.00
_cell.angle_beta   90.00
_cell.angle_gamma   90.00
#
_symmetry.space_group_name_H-M   'P 1'
#
loop_
_entity.id
_entity.type
_entity.pdbx_description
1 polymer ?
#
loop_
_entity_poly.entity_id
_entity_poly.type
_entity_poly.pdbx_seq_one_letter_code
_entity_poly.pdbx_strand_id
1 'polypeptide(L)'
;MSVVGQEQTYAKQHLVIFGEYIPFETLLRGLIEFFDMPMSKINSGDSNQELFSISGYQVLGLICFDIAFPLSYINQSKKADFIVNISNDTWFGSSYGPYQHLQIVRARALEFNKWIARGTSDGISTIVDNKGTIVSKIDKGKQGILEGKIYSVDKESYFLMYGYLIAPILSIILSLLAFVLRLRE
;
A
#
# COMPACT_ATOMS: atom_id res chain seq x y z
N MET A 1 -23.28 26.45 -4.33
CA MET A 1 -23.66 25.11 -4.81
C MET A 1 -23.08 24.12 -3.84
N SER A 2 -23.85 23.69 -2.86
CA SER A 2 -23.40 22.76 -1.82
C SER A 2 -23.48 21.34 -2.39
N VAL A 3 -22.36 20.73 -2.69
CA VAL A 3 -22.29 19.29 -2.96
C VAL A 3 -22.39 18.60 -1.59
N VAL A 4 -23.59 18.19 -1.20
CA VAL A 4 -23.80 17.24 -0.13
C VAL A 4 -23.41 15.89 -0.71
N GLY A 5 -22.10 15.55 -0.67
CA GLY A 5 -21.61 14.22 -1.01
C GLY A 5 -22.02 13.25 0.12
N GLN A 6 -22.40 12.04 -0.25
CA GLN A 6 -22.47 10.95 0.71
C GLN A 6 -21.12 10.84 1.43
N GLU A 7 -21.16 10.74 2.74
CA GLU A 7 -19.96 10.53 3.54
C GLU A 7 -19.39 9.16 3.20
N GLN A 8 -18.23 9.14 2.54
CA GLN A 8 -17.52 7.92 2.17
C GLN A 8 -16.40 7.69 3.17
N THR A 9 -16.33 6.51 3.74
CA THR A 9 -15.33 6.16 4.75
C THR A 9 -14.51 4.95 4.29
N TYR A 10 -13.27 4.89 4.73
CA TYR A 10 -12.40 3.74 4.56
C TYR A 10 -11.80 3.37 5.91
N ALA A 11 -11.89 2.11 6.29
CA ALA A 11 -11.26 1.55 7.47
C ALA A 11 -10.03 0.73 7.07
N LYS A 12 -8.92 0.96 7.76
CA LYS A 12 -7.66 0.24 7.53
C LYS A 12 -7.85 -1.27 7.63
N GLN A 13 -7.36 -2.04 6.64
CA GLN A 13 -7.53 -3.49 6.59
C GLN A 13 -6.39 -4.23 7.29
N HIS A 14 -5.15 -3.84 7.03
CA HIS A 14 -3.96 -4.51 7.56
C HIS A 14 -3.39 -3.74 8.74
N LEU A 15 -3.72 -4.21 9.93
CA LEU A 15 -3.24 -3.62 11.17
C LEU A 15 -1.78 -4.00 11.42
N VAL A 16 -1.02 -3.07 11.99
CA VAL A 16 0.38 -3.28 12.37
C VAL A 16 0.45 -4.09 13.67
N ILE A 17 1.16 -5.22 13.60
CA ILE A 17 1.40 -6.10 14.76
C ILE A 17 2.17 -5.31 15.83
N PHE A 18 1.76 -5.45 17.09
CA PHE A 18 2.30 -4.76 18.27
C PHE A 18 2.15 -3.23 18.27
N GLY A 19 1.62 -2.64 17.20
CA GLY A 19 1.32 -1.20 17.14
C GLY A 19 -0.19 -0.91 17.19
N GLU A 20 -0.96 -1.67 16.45
CA GLU A 20 -2.41 -1.47 16.32
C GLU A 20 -3.21 -2.66 16.85
N TYR A 21 -2.61 -3.87 16.90
CA TYR A 21 -3.18 -5.03 17.57
C TYR A 21 -2.09 -5.96 18.08
N ILE A 22 -2.45 -6.81 19.05
CA ILE A 22 -1.56 -7.81 19.62
C ILE A 22 -2.10 -9.20 19.26
N PRO A 23 -1.34 -10.02 18.50
CA PRO A 23 -1.74 -11.39 18.20
C PRO A 23 -1.72 -12.20 19.48
N PHE A 24 -2.70 -13.12 19.66
CA PHE A 24 -2.84 -13.97 20.83
C PHE A 24 -2.87 -13.19 22.17
N GLU A 25 -3.55 -12.02 22.21
CA GLU A 25 -3.64 -11.13 23.38
C GLU A 25 -3.93 -11.92 24.69
N THR A 26 -4.85 -12.87 24.67
CA THR A 26 -5.22 -13.67 25.85
C THR A 26 -4.06 -14.51 26.39
N LEU A 27 -3.18 -15.03 25.51
CA LEU A 27 -2.01 -15.83 25.88
C LEU A 27 -0.84 -14.92 26.32
N LEU A 28 -0.71 -13.75 25.70
CA LEU A 28 0.42 -12.82 25.93
C LEU A 28 0.09 -11.75 26.97
N ARG A 29 -1.08 -11.78 27.61
CA ARG A 29 -1.55 -10.72 28.52
C ARG A 29 -0.54 -10.37 29.61
N GLY A 30 0.04 -11.35 30.28
CA GLY A 30 1.07 -11.12 31.31
C GLY A 30 2.35 -10.49 30.78
N LEU A 31 2.72 -10.78 29.52
CA LEU A 31 3.88 -10.20 28.86
C LEU A 31 3.61 -8.73 28.41
N ILE A 32 2.38 -8.47 27.99
CA ILE A 32 1.91 -7.12 27.57
C ILE A 32 1.98 -6.16 28.76
N GLU A 33 1.47 -6.59 29.92
CA GLU A 33 1.52 -5.83 31.17
C GLU A 33 2.97 -5.57 31.63
N PHE A 34 3.84 -6.56 31.47
CA PHE A 34 5.26 -6.44 31.82
C PHE A 34 6.02 -5.43 30.95
N PHE A 35 5.68 -5.31 29.65
CA PHE A 35 6.35 -4.40 28.71
C PHE A 35 5.63 -3.04 28.56
N ASP A 36 4.56 -2.78 29.33
CA ASP A 36 3.76 -1.54 29.26
C ASP A 36 3.36 -1.16 27.83
N MET A 37 2.98 -2.20 27.03
CA MET A 37 2.60 -1.99 25.64
C MET A 37 1.23 -1.32 25.52
N PRO A 38 1.07 -0.30 24.68
CA PRO A 38 -0.19 0.39 24.53
C PRO A 38 -1.25 -0.56 23.99
N MET A 39 -2.35 -0.70 24.74
CA MET A 39 -3.52 -1.51 24.40
C MET A 39 -4.42 -0.75 23.44
N SER A 40 -4.12 -0.76 22.15
CA SER A 40 -5.04 -0.23 21.15
C SER A 40 -5.93 -1.35 20.61
N LYS A 41 -7.24 -1.25 20.86
CA LYS A 41 -8.26 -2.14 20.26
C LYS A 41 -8.77 -1.50 18.98
N ILE A 42 -7.98 -1.57 17.91
CA ILE A 42 -8.41 -1.15 16.58
C ILE A 42 -8.97 -2.38 15.88
N ASN A 43 -10.15 -2.26 15.30
CA ASN A 43 -10.72 -3.31 14.46
C ASN A 43 -10.29 -3.09 13.01
N SER A 44 -9.94 -4.17 12.32
CA SER A 44 -9.68 -4.11 10.89
C SER A 44 -10.97 -3.83 10.11
N GLY A 45 -10.85 -3.08 9.03
CA GLY A 45 -11.94 -2.89 8.07
C GLY A 45 -12.18 -4.12 7.19
N ASP A 46 -13.30 -4.11 6.50
CA ASP A 46 -13.67 -5.17 5.56
C ASP A 46 -12.71 -5.23 4.37
N SER A 47 -12.55 -6.43 3.80
CA SER A 47 -11.67 -6.66 2.64
C SER A 47 -12.21 -6.08 1.32
N ASN A 48 -13.52 -5.84 1.22
CA ASN A 48 -14.19 -5.36 0.01
C ASN A 48 -14.80 -3.97 0.20
N GLN A 49 -14.00 -3.01 0.65
CA GLN A 49 -14.46 -1.64 0.76
C GLN A 49 -14.55 -0.98 -0.61
N GLU A 50 -15.54 -0.09 -0.78
CA GLU A 50 -15.75 0.63 -2.01
C GLU A 50 -14.67 1.69 -2.26
N LEU A 51 -14.47 2.03 -3.53
CA LEU A 51 -13.62 3.14 -3.94
C LEU A 51 -14.31 4.47 -3.62
N PHE A 52 -13.50 5.48 -3.33
CA PHE A 52 -14.01 6.84 -3.22
C PHE A 52 -14.38 7.38 -4.60
N SER A 53 -15.55 7.99 -4.72
CA SER A 53 -15.94 8.70 -5.92
C SER A 53 -15.70 10.21 -5.73
N ILE A 54 -14.66 10.74 -6.36
CA ILE A 54 -14.23 12.13 -6.22
C ILE A 54 -14.21 12.80 -7.60
N SER A 55 -15.12 13.74 -7.83
CA SER A 55 -15.18 14.50 -9.10
C SER A 55 -15.22 13.61 -10.34
N GLY A 56 -15.88 12.45 -10.27
CA GLY A 56 -16.02 11.50 -11.38
C GLY A 56 -14.88 10.47 -11.47
N TYR A 57 -13.86 10.56 -10.65
CA TYR A 57 -12.77 9.58 -10.56
C TYR A 57 -13.03 8.55 -9.45
N GLN A 58 -12.60 7.32 -9.70
CA GLN A 58 -12.59 6.24 -8.71
C GLN A 58 -11.23 6.19 -8.01
N VAL A 59 -11.20 6.43 -6.72
CA VAL A 59 -9.96 6.57 -5.95
C VAL A 59 -9.83 5.46 -4.92
N LEU A 60 -8.75 4.71 -4.97
CA LEU A 60 -8.42 3.75 -3.93
C LEU A 60 -7.71 4.45 -2.77
N GLY A 61 -8.37 4.48 -1.61
CA GLY A 61 -7.76 4.95 -0.37
C GLY A 61 -7.03 3.82 0.35
N LEU A 62 -5.79 4.06 0.77
CA LEU A 62 -5.00 3.11 1.56
C LEU A 62 -4.40 3.81 2.78
N ILE A 63 -4.47 3.18 3.94
CA ILE A 63 -3.94 3.74 5.18
C ILE A 63 -2.64 3.04 5.56
N CYS A 64 -1.55 3.83 5.61
CA CYS A 64 -0.24 3.42 6.13
C CYS A 64 0.24 2.11 5.50
N PHE A 65 0.36 1.06 6.31
CA PHE A 65 0.93 -0.24 5.94
C PHE A 65 0.04 -1.07 4.99
N ASP A 66 -1.23 -0.69 4.76
CA ASP A 66 -2.09 -1.34 3.76
C ASP A 66 -1.40 -1.47 2.40
N ILE A 67 -0.64 -0.45 2.01
CA ILE A 67 0.07 -0.42 0.72
C ILE A 67 1.14 -1.51 0.58
N ALA A 68 1.54 -2.16 1.67
CA ALA A 68 2.49 -3.26 1.65
C ALA A 68 1.86 -4.60 1.19
N PHE A 69 0.51 -4.69 1.13
CA PHE A 69 -0.23 -5.91 0.82
C PHE A 69 -0.93 -5.85 -0.56
N PRO A 70 -0.19 -5.90 -1.67
CA PRO A 70 -0.76 -5.64 -3.00
C PRO A 70 -1.85 -6.62 -3.40
N LEU A 71 -1.75 -7.89 -3.02
CA LEU A 71 -2.73 -8.90 -3.40
C LEU A 71 -4.13 -8.62 -2.85
N SER A 72 -4.20 -7.98 -1.68
CA SER A 72 -5.49 -7.62 -1.06
C SER A 72 -6.23 -6.53 -1.83
N TYR A 73 -5.53 -5.78 -2.69
CA TYR A 73 -6.06 -4.60 -3.38
C TYR A 73 -6.08 -4.71 -4.91
N ILE A 74 -5.78 -5.89 -5.48
CA ILE A 74 -5.77 -6.10 -6.94
C ILE A 74 -7.11 -5.70 -7.57
N ASN A 75 -8.21 -6.17 -7.01
CA ASN A 75 -9.54 -5.93 -7.58
C ASN A 75 -9.96 -4.46 -7.51
N GLN A 76 -9.64 -3.78 -6.40
CA GLN A 76 -9.89 -2.34 -6.25
C GLN A 76 -8.97 -1.53 -7.15
N SER A 77 -7.68 -1.90 -7.24
CA SER A 77 -6.70 -1.23 -8.09
C SER A 77 -7.02 -1.30 -9.58
N LYS A 78 -7.65 -2.39 -10.06
CA LYS A 78 -8.15 -2.50 -11.43
C LYS A 78 -9.21 -1.46 -11.76
N LYS A 79 -10.07 -1.16 -10.79
CA LYS A 79 -11.20 -0.23 -10.94
C LYS A 79 -10.83 1.21 -10.63
N ALA A 80 -9.73 1.44 -9.92
CA ALA A 80 -9.31 2.78 -9.49
C ALA A 80 -8.64 3.55 -10.63
N ASP A 81 -8.87 4.85 -10.70
CA ASP A 81 -8.14 5.77 -11.56
C ASP A 81 -6.75 6.07 -11.01
N PHE A 82 -6.66 6.31 -9.71
CA PHE A 82 -5.41 6.52 -8.97
C PHE A 82 -5.58 6.12 -7.50
N ILE A 83 -4.47 6.18 -6.76
CA ILE A 83 -4.41 5.76 -5.36
C ILE A 83 -4.05 6.94 -4.48
N VAL A 84 -4.68 7.05 -3.33
CA VAL A 84 -4.30 7.95 -2.24
C VAL A 84 -3.84 7.12 -1.05
N ASN A 85 -2.61 7.35 -0.61
CA ASN A 85 -2.05 6.70 0.57
C ASN A 85 -1.74 7.74 1.64
N ILE A 86 -2.39 7.63 2.78
CA ILE A 86 -2.10 8.46 3.96
C ILE A 86 -1.41 7.63 5.02
N SER A 87 -0.40 8.19 5.69
CA SER A 87 0.40 7.45 6.66
C SER A 87 0.88 8.31 7.80
N ASN A 88 0.92 7.73 8.99
CA ASN A 88 1.66 8.29 10.10
C ASN A 88 3.00 7.54 10.21
N ASP A 89 4.08 8.14 9.70
CA ASP A 89 5.42 7.56 9.71
C ASP A 89 6.23 7.94 10.96
N THR A 90 5.64 8.67 11.92
CA THR A 90 6.28 9.07 13.19
C THR A 90 6.81 7.87 13.99
N TRP A 91 6.14 6.71 13.86
CA TRP A 91 6.54 5.44 14.49
C TRP A 91 7.96 5.00 14.15
N PHE A 92 8.46 5.38 12.98
CA PHE A 92 9.79 4.99 12.52
C PHE A 92 10.92 5.80 13.15
N GLY A 93 10.61 6.91 13.84
CA GLY A 93 11.60 7.79 14.46
C GLY A 93 12.70 8.19 13.49
N SER A 94 13.96 8.04 13.92
CA SER A 94 15.16 8.34 13.12
C SER A 94 15.61 7.20 12.20
N SER A 95 14.86 6.08 12.15
CA SER A 95 15.23 4.93 11.32
C SER A 95 15.04 5.15 9.82
N TYR A 96 15.50 4.20 9.01
CA TYR A 96 15.28 4.19 7.56
C TYR A 96 13.84 3.79 7.16
N GLY A 97 12.96 3.50 8.11
CA GLY A 97 11.57 3.05 7.87
C GLY A 97 10.79 3.92 6.89
N PRO A 98 10.75 5.26 7.02
CA PRO A 98 10.04 6.12 6.08
C PRO A 98 10.53 6.01 4.63
N TYR A 99 11.84 5.82 4.44
CA TYR A 99 12.43 5.64 3.11
C TYR A 99 12.08 4.28 2.51
N GLN A 100 12.10 3.22 3.32
CA GLN A 100 11.66 1.88 2.88
C GLN A 100 10.17 1.87 2.55
N HIS A 101 9.35 2.52 3.37
CA HIS A 101 7.91 2.67 3.11
C HIS A 101 7.66 3.41 1.79
N LEU A 102 8.42 4.46 1.50
CA LEU A 102 8.37 5.14 0.20
C LEU A 102 8.73 4.20 -0.96
N GLN A 103 9.74 3.32 -0.82
CA GLN A 103 10.06 2.34 -1.87
C GLN A 103 8.91 1.36 -2.11
N ILE A 104 8.19 0.95 -1.07
CA ILE A 104 6.98 0.13 -1.22
C ILE A 104 5.95 0.89 -2.04
N VAL A 105 5.69 2.16 -1.75
CA VAL A 105 4.75 3.01 -2.53
C VAL A 105 5.15 3.07 -4.01
N ARG A 106 6.42 3.28 -4.30
CA ARG A 106 6.95 3.31 -5.67
C ARG A 106 6.75 1.97 -6.39
N ALA A 107 7.02 0.86 -5.69
CA ALA A 107 6.77 -0.48 -6.23
C ALA A 107 5.28 -0.69 -6.54
N ARG A 108 4.38 -0.26 -5.64
CA ARG A 108 2.92 -0.36 -5.86
C ARG A 108 2.47 0.48 -7.06
N ALA A 109 2.98 1.70 -7.22
CA ALA A 109 2.66 2.53 -8.37
C ALA A 109 3.00 1.81 -9.70
N LEU A 110 4.18 1.16 -9.77
CA LEU A 110 4.61 0.38 -10.92
C LEU A 110 3.76 -0.90 -11.10
N GLU A 111 3.56 -1.67 -10.03
CA GLU A 111 2.82 -2.93 -10.07
C GLU A 111 1.36 -2.74 -10.46
N PHE A 112 0.70 -1.72 -9.91
CA PHE A 112 -0.69 -1.42 -10.24
C PHE A 112 -0.84 -0.57 -11.51
N ASN A 113 0.26 -0.04 -12.05
CA ASN A 113 0.27 0.92 -13.16
C ASN A 113 -0.63 2.13 -12.85
N LYS A 114 -0.60 2.63 -11.62
CA LYS A 114 -1.42 3.73 -11.12
C LYS A 114 -0.56 4.83 -10.50
N TRP A 115 -0.99 6.06 -10.68
CA TRP A 115 -0.44 7.19 -9.94
C TRP A 115 -0.81 7.10 -8.48
N ILE A 116 0.09 7.52 -7.59
CA ILE A 116 -0.13 7.54 -6.15
C ILE A 116 0.17 8.92 -5.58
N ALA A 117 -0.83 9.51 -4.90
CA ALA A 117 -0.64 10.64 -4.01
C ALA A 117 -0.42 10.11 -2.59
N ARG A 118 0.72 10.44 -1.99
CA ARG A 118 1.03 10.04 -0.62
C ARG A 118 1.18 11.27 0.27
N GLY A 119 0.39 11.31 1.36
CA GLY A 119 0.52 12.27 2.46
C GLY A 119 1.00 11.58 3.74
N THR A 120 1.98 12.15 4.44
CA THR A 120 2.53 11.56 5.66
C THR A 120 2.72 12.56 6.78
N SER A 121 2.57 12.08 8.04
CA SER A 121 3.10 12.76 9.21
C SER A 121 4.52 12.27 9.44
N ASP A 122 5.50 13.18 9.48
CA ASP A 122 6.94 12.92 9.69
C ASP A 122 7.58 11.88 8.74
N GLY A 123 6.95 11.63 7.61
CA GLY A 123 7.49 10.79 6.54
C GLY A 123 7.82 11.61 5.30
N ILE A 124 7.85 10.93 4.15
CA ILE A 124 8.05 11.57 2.86
C ILE A 124 6.71 11.63 2.14
N SER A 125 6.12 12.83 2.03
CA SER A 125 4.94 13.08 1.23
C SER A 125 5.35 13.23 -0.22
N THR A 126 4.61 12.61 -1.16
CA THR A 126 5.04 12.55 -2.55
C THR A 126 3.90 12.29 -3.52
N ILE A 127 4.10 12.72 -4.77
CA ILE A 127 3.34 12.24 -5.93
C ILE A 127 4.27 11.31 -6.71
N VAL A 128 3.83 10.09 -6.94
CA VAL A 128 4.55 9.05 -7.69
C VAL A 128 3.75 8.72 -8.95
N ASP A 129 4.42 8.68 -10.09
CA ASP A 129 3.78 8.29 -11.35
C ASP A 129 3.58 6.75 -11.44
N ASN A 130 2.87 6.32 -12.46
CA ASN A 130 2.57 4.90 -12.70
C ASN A 130 3.81 4.04 -13.07
N LYS A 131 4.98 4.65 -13.21
CA LYS A 131 6.27 3.97 -13.40
C LYS A 131 7.11 3.92 -12.13
N GLY A 132 6.56 4.38 -10.99
CA GLY A 132 7.26 4.45 -9.72
C GLY A 132 8.26 5.60 -9.61
N THR A 133 8.18 6.61 -10.52
CA THR A 133 9.04 7.79 -10.47
C THR A 133 8.46 8.83 -9.51
N ILE A 134 9.29 9.38 -8.66
CA ILE A 134 8.90 10.50 -7.79
C ILE A 134 8.81 11.77 -8.65
N VAL A 135 7.61 12.30 -8.80
CA VAL A 135 7.36 13.54 -9.57
C VAL A 135 7.62 14.76 -8.70
N SER A 136 7.17 14.73 -7.46
CA SER A 136 7.37 15.79 -6.48
C SER A 136 7.34 15.21 -5.08
N LYS A 137 8.03 15.86 -4.13
CA LYS A 137 8.11 15.38 -2.74
C LYS A 137 8.29 16.50 -1.73
N ILE A 138 7.88 16.23 -0.51
CA ILE A 138 8.30 16.93 0.71
C ILE A 138 9.13 15.94 1.51
N ASP A 139 10.35 16.32 1.85
CA ASP A 139 11.27 15.43 2.58
C ASP A 139 10.82 15.24 4.04
N LYS A 140 11.27 14.12 4.65
CA LYS A 140 11.06 13.80 6.06
C LYS A 140 11.40 14.98 6.96
N GLY A 141 10.57 15.24 7.98
CA GLY A 141 10.77 16.31 8.95
C GLY A 141 10.48 17.71 8.41
N LYS A 142 9.96 17.83 7.17
CA LYS A 142 9.54 19.12 6.60
C LYS A 142 8.04 19.20 6.51
N GLN A 143 7.49 20.35 6.89
CA GLN A 143 6.08 20.66 6.71
C GLN A 143 5.88 21.49 5.44
N GLY A 144 4.81 21.23 4.68
CA GLY A 144 4.50 21.97 3.48
C GLY A 144 3.22 21.47 2.78
N ILE A 145 2.88 22.12 1.69
CA ILE A 145 1.81 21.72 0.78
C ILE A 145 2.47 21.23 -0.50
N LEU A 146 2.07 20.03 -0.94
CA LEU A 146 2.54 19.45 -2.18
C LEU A 146 1.42 19.51 -3.20
N GLU A 147 1.63 20.27 -4.25
CA GLU A 147 0.71 20.38 -5.38
C GLU A 147 1.27 19.67 -6.60
N GLY A 148 0.39 19.04 -7.38
CA GLY A 148 0.77 18.37 -8.60
C GLY A 148 -0.41 17.79 -9.35
N LYS A 149 -0.15 17.30 -10.56
CA LYS A 149 -1.14 16.64 -11.42
C LYS A 149 -1.00 15.14 -11.30
N ILE A 150 -2.13 14.45 -11.25
CA ILE A 150 -2.25 13.01 -11.27
C ILE A 150 -3.06 12.63 -12.51
N TYR A 151 -2.70 11.53 -13.14
CA TYR A 151 -3.34 11.09 -14.37
C TYR A 151 -3.93 9.69 -14.16
N SER A 152 -5.16 9.48 -14.68
CA SER A 152 -5.73 8.15 -14.80
C SER A 152 -4.99 7.35 -15.86
N VAL A 153 -4.79 6.05 -15.62
CA VAL A 153 -4.16 5.12 -16.56
C VAL A 153 -5.06 3.89 -16.69
N ASP A 154 -5.66 3.72 -17.86
CA ASP A 154 -6.65 2.65 -18.11
C ASP A 154 -6.02 1.28 -18.34
N LYS A 155 -4.72 1.24 -18.71
CA LYS A 155 -4.02 -0.01 -19.02
C LYS A 155 -3.69 -0.78 -17.74
N GLU A 156 -4.13 -2.04 -17.66
CA GLU A 156 -3.70 -2.96 -16.60
C GLU A 156 -2.24 -3.37 -16.77
N SER A 157 -1.53 -3.48 -15.65
CA SER A 157 -0.18 -4.08 -15.63
C SER A 157 -0.25 -5.60 -15.66
N TYR A 158 0.87 -6.24 -16.02
CA TYR A 158 0.99 -7.69 -15.88
C TYR A 158 0.80 -8.17 -14.45
N PHE A 159 1.21 -7.36 -13.46
CA PHE A 159 0.99 -7.68 -12.07
C PHE A 159 -0.50 -7.68 -11.68
N LEU A 160 -1.28 -6.73 -12.17
CA LEU A 160 -2.73 -6.72 -11.95
C LEU A 160 -3.43 -7.93 -12.60
N MET A 161 -2.89 -8.43 -13.72
CA MET A 161 -3.45 -9.61 -14.41
C MET A 161 -3.09 -10.92 -13.74
N TYR A 162 -1.84 -11.08 -13.32
CA TYR A 162 -1.27 -12.38 -12.90
C TYR A 162 -0.77 -12.42 -11.46
N GLY A 163 -0.65 -11.28 -10.77
CA GLY A 163 -0.10 -11.19 -9.42
C GLY A 163 1.33 -11.74 -9.35
N TYR A 164 1.62 -12.49 -8.30
CA TYR A 164 2.92 -13.16 -8.11
C TYR A 164 3.09 -14.49 -8.87
N LEU A 165 2.11 -14.91 -9.66
CA LEU A 165 2.17 -16.21 -10.36
C LEU A 165 3.26 -16.26 -11.44
N ILE A 166 3.67 -15.12 -11.99
CA ILE A 166 4.69 -15.06 -13.05
C ILE A 166 6.01 -15.70 -12.60
N ALA A 167 6.50 -15.34 -11.41
CA ALA A 167 7.78 -15.82 -10.91
C ALA A 167 7.82 -17.35 -10.67
N PRO A 168 6.85 -17.97 -9.94
CA PRO A 168 6.84 -19.41 -9.76
C PRO A 168 6.63 -20.17 -11.07
N ILE A 169 5.77 -19.69 -11.98
CA ILE A 169 5.58 -20.34 -13.28
C ILE A 169 6.87 -20.33 -14.09
N LEU A 170 7.55 -19.20 -14.16
CA LEU A 170 8.84 -19.08 -14.86
C LEU A 170 9.91 -19.98 -14.22
N SER A 171 9.96 -20.04 -12.89
CA SER A 171 10.88 -20.93 -12.16
C SER A 171 10.63 -22.41 -12.48
N ILE A 172 9.37 -22.82 -12.54
CA ILE A 172 8.99 -24.20 -12.90
C ILE A 172 9.44 -24.50 -14.35
N ILE A 173 9.15 -23.61 -15.29
CA ILE A 173 9.52 -23.78 -16.71
C ILE A 173 11.04 -23.93 -16.84
N LEU A 174 11.81 -23.04 -16.20
CA LEU A 174 13.28 -23.07 -16.25
C LEU A 174 13.84 -24.35 -15.61
N SER A 175 13.27 -24.79 -14.49
CA SER A 175 13.66 -26.03 -13.84
C SER A 175 13.40 -27.28 -14.69
N LEU A 176 12.24 -27.34 -15.34
CA LEU A 176 11.90 -28.41 -16.27
C LEU A 176 12.84 -28.42 -17.48
N LEU A 177 13.14 -27.25 -18.03
CA LEU A 177 14.06 -27.13 -19.14
C LEU A 177 15.47 -27.61 -18.77
N ALA A 178 15.98 -27.18 -17.63
CA ALA A 178 17.28 -27.62 -17.13
C ALA A 178 17.32 -29.15 -16.89
N PHE A 179 16.25 -29.74 -16.34
CA PHE A 179 16.14 -31.16 -16.14
C PHE A 179 16.17 -31.93 -17.48
N VAL A 180 15.41 -31.48 -18.48
CA VAL A 180 15.40 -32.11 -19.81
C VAL A 180 16.76 -32.03 -20.52
N LEU A 181 17.45 -30.88 -20.38
CA LEU A 181 18.80 -30.71 -20.95
C LEU A 181 19.79 -31.69 -20.29
N ARG A 182 19.74 -31.84 -18.98
CA ARG A 182 20.60 -32.78 -18.24
C ARG A 182 20.36 -34.24 -18.60
N LEU A 183 19.14 -34.62 -18.98
CA LEU A 183 18.83 -36.00 -19.41
C LEU A 183 19.35 -36.31 -20.84
N ARG A 184 19.81 -35.31 -21.57
CA ARG A 184 20.36 -35.47 -22.94
C ARG A 184 21.88 -35.56 -22.97
N GLU A 185 22.55 -35.28 -21.84
CA GLU A 185 23.98 -35.50 -21.63
C GLU A 185 24.24 -36.90 -21.08
#